data_b350ba9ba0b27f240508378a546e9747
#
_entry.id   b350ba9ba0b27f240508378a546e9747
#
_cell.length_a   1.000
_cell.length_b   1.000
_cell.length_c   1.000
_cell.angle_alpha   90.00
_cell.angle_beta   90.00
_cell.angle_gamma   90.00
#
_symmetry.space_group_name_H-M   'P 1'
#
loop_
_entity.id
_entity.type
_entity.pdbx_description
1 polymer ?
#
loop_
_entity_poly.entity_id
_entity_poly.type
_entity_poly.pdbx_seq_one_letter_code
_entity_poly.pdbx_strand_id
1 'polypeptide(L)'
;MDNKTALALAFGIRSDTAKLSRGVSQLDMDMLNKLFPLCDKDVIYYLENSELEFSDLQAYAKATESIQLYDGNVAFAFAGENCQEALVASVSDFILSLREVSFCVVYSSKNKGLKYSVRSINGLDAGRITAKSLAGLGSGGGHQIMAGGFVPFTGTDSQFQTLVETIRENFLQEVRLAKKNKNL
;
A
#
# COMPACT_ATOMS: atom_id res chain seq x y z
N MET A 1 -5.32 33.53 -0.66
CA MET A 1 -4.48 32.32 -0.47
C MET A 1 -3.29 32.45 -1.41
N ASP A 2 -2.08 32.24 -0.93
CA ASP A 2 -0.90 32.30 -1.78
C ASP A 2 -0.74 31.02 -2.62
N ASN A 3 0.08 31.10 -3.68
CA ASN A 3 0.26 30.01 -4.63
C ASN A 3 0.91 28.76 -4.01
N LYS A 4 1.77 28.92 -2.98
CA LYS A 4 2.40 27.78 -2.30
C LYS A 4 1.40 27.00 -1.48
N THR A 5 0.53 27.70 -0.76
CA THR A 5 -0.56 27.08 0.00
C THR A 5 -1.56 26.38 -0.94
N ALA A 6 -1.91 27.03 -2.06
CA ALA A 6 -2.78 26.40 -3.07
C ALA A 6 -2.16 25.13 -3.64
N LEU A 7 -0.86 25.16 -3.97
CA LEU A 7 -0.10 24.01 -4.47
C LEU A 7 -0.09 22.87 -3.46
N ALA A 8 0.24 23.15 -2.18
CA ALA A 8 0.30 22.13 -1.14
C ALA A 8 -1.05 21.43 -0.93
N LEU A 9 -2.14 22.20 -0.90
CA LEU A 9 -3.50 21.67 -0.76
C LEU A 9 -3.94 20.85 -1.99
N ALA A 10 -3.68 21.37 -3.19
CA ALA A 10 -3.99 20.66 -4.43
C ALA A 10 -3.20 19.35 -4.55
N PHE A 11 -1.91 19.36 -4.22
CA PHE A 11 -1.08 18.17 -4.20
C PHE A 11 -1.57 17.16 -3.15
N GLY A 12 -1.95 17.63 -1.94
CA GLY A 12 -2.52 16.78 -0.89
C GLY A 12 -3.79 16.06 -1.34
N ILE A 13 -4.75 16.78 -1.95
CA ILE A 13 -5.97 16.16 -2.51
C ILE A 13 -5.61 15.11 -3.56
N ARG A 14 -4.72 15.43 -4.48
CA ARG A 14 -4.32 14.52 -5.56
C ARG A 14 -3.57 13.29 -5.07
N SER A 15 -2.73 13.43 -4.05
CA SER A 15 -2.00 12.31 -3.43
C SER A 15 -2.95 11.37 -2.69
N ASP A 16 -3.84 11.90 -1.85
CA ASP A 16 -4.79 11.11 -1.06
C ASP A 16 -5.79 10.34 -1.95
N THR A 17 -6.20 10.97 -3.05
CA THR A 17 -7.15 10.39 -4.00
C THR A 17 -6.48 9.60 -5.16
N ALA A 18 -5.18 9.33 -5.08
CA ALA A 18 -4.41 8.73 -6.18
C ALA A 18 -4.72 9.40 -7.53
N LYS A 19 -4.47 10.70 -7.61
CA LYS A 19 -4.73 11.53 -8.81
C LYS A 19 -6.20 11.53 -9.25
N LEU A 20 -7.14 11.48 -8.30
CA LEU A 20 -8.60 11.41 -8.47
C LEU A 20 -9.10 10.05 -8.99
N SER A 21 -8.35 8.98 -8.80
CA SER A 21 -8.77 7.64 -9.21
C SER A 21 -9.47 6.85 -8.12
N ARG A 22 -9.40 7.28 -6.85
CA ARG A 22 -10.01 6.57 -5.71
C ARG A 22 -10.40 7.51 -4.58
N GLY A 23 -11.45 7.16 -3.84
CA GLY A 23 -11.87 7.84 -2.61
C GLY A 23 -12.26 9.32 -2.77
N VAL A 24 -12.57 9.76 -3.99
CA VAL A 24 -12.85 11.16 -4.33
C VAL A 24 -14.24 11.56 -3.84
N SER A 25 -14.32 12.64 -3.07
CA SER A 25 -15.57 13.29 -2.70
C SER A 25 -15.89 14.48 -3.62
N GLN A 26 -17.15 14.93 -3.59
CA GLN A 26 -17.54 16.16 -4.29
C GLN A 26 -16.74 17.37 -3.78
N LEU A 27 -16.43 17.41 -2.48
CA LEU A 27 -15.62 18.47 -1.89
C LEU A 27 -14.20 18.51 -2.46
N ASP A 28 -13.58 17.35 -2.68
CA ASP A 28 -12.23 17.26 -3.28
C ASP A 28 -12.23 17.84 -4.69
N MET A 29 -13.25 17.52 -5.49
CA MET A 29 -13.41 18.06 -6.84
C MET A 29 -13.60 19.57 -6.84
N ASP A 30 -14.50 20.08 -5.97
CA ASP A 30 -14.80 21.51 -5.87
C ASP A 30 -13.56 22.32 -5.40
N MET A 31 -12.83 21.76 -4.43
CA MET A 31 -11.61 22.39 -3.94
C MET A 31 -10.50 22.38 -4.98
N LEU A 32 -10.29 21.23 -5.65
CA LEU A 32 -9.27 21.14 -6.69
C LEU A 32 -9.55 22.12 -7.84
N ASN A 33 -10.80 22.26 -8.27
CA ASN A 33 -11.18 23.23 -9.30
C ASN A 33 -10.84 24.69 -8.90
N LYS A 34 -10.90 25.03 -7.62
CA LYS A 34 -10.53 26.37 -7.11
C LYS A 34 -9.03 26.53 -6.94
N LEU A 35 -8.33 25.47 -6.54
CA LEU A 35 -6.91 25.52 -6.20
C LEU A 35 -6.01 25.39 -7.44
N PHE A 36 -6.36 24.48 -8.35
CA PHE A 36 -5.51 24.11 -9.49
C PHE A 36 -5.12 25.28 -10.41
N PRO A 37 -6.02 26.26 -10.70
CA PRO A 37 -5.65 27.45 -11.46
C PRO A 37 -4.60 28.36 -10.80
N LEU A 38 -4.41 28.25 -9.48
CA LEU A 38 -3.44 29.01 -8.69
C LEU A 38 -2.09 28.30 -8.57
N CYS A 39 -2.00 27.06 -9.06
CA CYS A 39 -0.82 26.22 -8.93
C CYS A 39 0.10 26.34 -10.14
N ASP A 40 1.40 26.23 -9.88
CA ASP A 40 2.39 25.98 -10.91
C ASP A 40 2.27 24.52 -11.35
N LYS A 41 1.89 24.31 -12.62
CA LYS A 41 1.64 22.99 -13.19
C LYS A 41 2.91 22.16 -13.36
N ASP A 42 4.03 22.82 -13.62
CA ASP A 42 5.31 22.12 -13.77
C ASP A 42 5.80 21.59 -12.42
N VAL A 43 5.54 22.35 -11.33
CA VAL A 43 5.84 21.87 -9.98
C VAL A 43 4.93 20.71 -9.58
N ILE A 44 3.62 20.77 -9.90
CA ILE A 44 2.73 19.62 -9.64
C ILE A 44 3.22 18.39 -10.41
N TYR A 45 3.52 18.57 -11.71
CA TYR A 45 4.03 17.48 -12.55
C TYR A 45 5.30 16.86 -11.96
N TYR A 46 6.25 17.70 -11.54
CA TYR A 46 7.49 17.26 -10.92
C TYR A 46 7.23 16.46 -9.64
N LEU A 47 6.42 16.99 -8.73
CA LEU A 47 6.07 16.32 -7.47
C LEU A 47 5.38 14.97 -7.67
N GLU A 48 4.58 14.84 -8.73
CA GLU A 48 3.84 13.61 -9.01
C GLU A 48 4.64 12.55 -9.78
N ASN A 49 5.75 12.90 -10.38
CA ASN A 49 6.49 12.02 -11.29
C ASN A 49 7.98 11.87 -10.94
N SER A 50 8.43 12.47 -9.82
CA SER A 50 9.83 12.39 -9.36
C SER A 50 9.93 11.83 -7.94
N GLU A 51 9.07 10.85 -7.63
CA GLU A 51 8.99 10.26 -6.28
C GLU A 51 10.05 9.18 -6.03
N LEU A 52 10.67 8.63 -7.10
CA LEU A 52 11.59 7.49 -6.99
C LEU A 52 13.03 7.92 -7.29
N GLU A 53 13.93 7.45 -6.45
CA GLU A 53 15.37 7.46 -6.73
C GLU A 53 15.78 6.20 -7.52
N PHE A 54 16.91 6.27 -8.22
CA PHE A 54 17.42 5.10 -8.95
C PHE A 54 17.65 3.87 -8.05
N SER A 55 18.06 4.09 -6.81
CA SER A 55 18.24 3.06 -5.78
C SER A 55 16.93 2.35 -5.42
N ASP A 56 15.78 3.01 -5.54
CA ASP A 56 14.47 2.45 -5.20
C ASP A 56 14.05 1.32 -6.16
N LEU A 57 14.61 1.31 -7.37
CA LEU A 57 14.39 0.23 -8.34
C LEU A 57 14.73 -1.16 -7.80
N GLN A 58 15.65 -1.25 -6.83
CA GLN A 58 15.97 -2.52 -6.18
C GLN A 58 14.78 -3.11 -5.42
N ALA A 59 13.94 -2.26 -4.80
CA ALA A 59 12.75 -2.73 -4.10
C ALA A 59 11.71 -3.29 -5.07
N TYR A 60 11.54 -2.64 -6.23
CA TYR A 60 10.66 -3.14 -7.30
C TYR A 60 11.18 -4.45 -7.88
N ALA A 61 12.48 -4.57 -8.12
CA ALA A 61 13.10 -5.81 -8.62
C ALA A 61 12.86 -6.96 -7.64
N LYS A 62 13.17 -6.78 -6.35
CA LYS A 62 12.94 -7.80 -5.31
C LYS A 62 11.47 -8.18 -5.18
N ALA A 63 10.57 -7.21 -5.24
CA ALA A 63 9.14 -7.47 -5.18
C ALA A 63 8.67 -8.27 -6.41
N THR A 64 9.17 -7.94 -7.61
CA THR A 64 8.84 -8.66 -8.84
C THR A 64 9.40 -10.09 -8.86
N GLU A 65 10.60 -10.31 -8.32
CA GLU A 65 11.22 -11.63 -8.19
C GLU A 65 10.50 -12.52 -7.17
N SER A 66 9.99 -11.92 -6.10
CA SER A 66 9.37 -12.64 -4.97
C SER A 66 7.86 -12.76 -5.05
N ILE A 67 7.21 -12.06 -6.00
CA ILE A 67 5.75 -12.04 -6.07
C ILE A 67 5.16 -13.43 -6.24
N GLN A 68 4.15 -13.72 -5.44
CA GLN A 68 3.36 -14.94 -5.53
C GLN A 68 1.88 -14.57 -5.57
N LEU A 69 1.14 -15.22 -6.45
CA LEU A 69 -0.29 -15.03 -6.62
C LEU A 69 -1.06 -16.20 -6.03
N TYR A 70 -1.99 -15.90 -5.13
CA TYR A 70 -2.85 -16.87 -4.45
C TYR A 70 -4.32 -16.62 -4.80
N ASP A 71 -5.11 -17.69 -4.83
CA ASP A 71 -6.56 -17.64 -5.09
C ASP A 71 -6.93 -16.86 -6.36
N GLY A 72 -5.98 -16.74 -7.30
CA GLY A 72 -6.10 -16.08 -8.59
C GLY A 72 -6.02 -14.56 -8.55
N ASN A 73 -6.08 -13.89 -7.38
CA ASN A 73 -6.11 -12.44 -7.31
C ASN A 73 -5.54 -11.80 -6.04
N VAL A 74 -4.86 -12.57 -5.20
CA VAL A 74 -4.21 -12.09 -3.98
C VAL A 74 -2.70 -12.20 -4.15
N ALA A 75 -2.00 -11.08 -4.17
CA ALA A 75 -0.56 -11.04 -4.35
C ALA A 75 0.18 -10.83 -3.02
N PHE A 76 1.31 -11.55 -2.84
CA PHE A 76 2.28 -11.30 -1.80
C PHE A 76 3.64 -11.04 -2.43
N ALA A 77 4.37 -10.03 -1.92
CA ALA A 77 5.71 -9.71 -2.41
C ALA A 77 6.60 -9.15 -1.30
N PHE A 78 7.89 -9.42 -1.42
CA PHE A 78 8.94 -8.89 -0.55
C PHE A 78 9.68 -7.76 -1.24
N ALA A 79 9.58 -6.54 -0.72
CA ALA A 79 10.24 -5.37 -1.29
C ALA A 79 11.74 -5.25 -0.93
N GLY A 80 12.22 -6.13 -0.04
CA GLY A 80 13.59 -6.11 0.41
C GLY A 80 13.75 -5.63 1.86
N GLU A 81 15.01 -5.42 2.25
CA GLU A 81 15.35 -5.01 3.60
C GLU A 81 15.46 -3.49 3.72
N ASN A 82 15.10 -2.98 4.90
CA ASN A 82 15.28 -1.58 5.27
C ASN A 82 14.61 -0.55 4.34
N CYS A 83 13.60 -0.95 3.57
CA CYS A 83 12.84 -0.02 2.75
C CYS A 83 12.10 1.02 3.59
N GLN A 84 12.02 2.24 3.08
CA GLN A 84 11.18 3.28 3.66
C GLN A 84 9.71 2.93 3.48
N GLU A 85 8.84 3.40 4.37
CA GLU A 85 7.40 3.09 4.32
C GLU A 85 6.75 3.57 3.01
N ALA A 86 7.12 4.77 2.56
CA ALA A 86 6.63 5.32 1.30
C ALA A 86 7.00 4.44 0.10
N LEU A 87 8.23 3.89 0.08
CA LEU A 87 8.67 2.99 -0.99
C LEU A 87 7.89 1.66 -0.98
N VAL A 88 7.68 1.06 0.21
CA VAL A 88 6.86 -0.16 0.32
C VAL A 88 5.42 0.10 -0.14
N ALA A 89 4.89 1.29 0.15
CA ALA A 89 3.57 1.70 -0.33
C ALA A 89 3.53 1.87 -1.87
N SER A 90 4.53 2.51 -2.47
CA SER A 90 4.64 2.66 -3.93
C SER A 90 4.77 1.31 -4.64
N VAL A 91 5.55 0.37 -4.08
CA VAL A 91 5.64 -1.01 -4.60
C VAL A 91 4.28 -1.71 -4.50
N SER A 92 3.51 -1.48 -3.43
CA SER A 92 2.15 -2.05 -3.30
C SER A 92 1.20 -1.51 -4.36
N ASP A 93 1.25 -0.20 -4.63
CA ASP A 93 0.43 0.43 -5.67
C ASP A 93 0.82 -0.10 -7.06
N PHE A 94 2.11 -0.33 -7.31
CA PHE A 94 2.61 -0.96 -8.54
C PHE A 94 2.07 -2.39 -8.71
N ILE A 95 2.14 -3.24 -7.68
CA ILE A 95 1.62 -4.61 -7.74
C ILE A 95 0.10 -4.61 -7.91
N LEU A 96 -0.62 -3.71 -7.26
CA LEU A 96 -2.07 -3.58 -7.42
C LEU A 96 -2.47 -3.16 -8.84
N SER A 97 -1.56 -2.56 -9.63
CA SER A 97 -1.81 -2.20 -11.02
C SER A 97 -1.85 -3.40 -11.98
N LEU A 98 -1.43 -4.58 -11.52
CA LEU A 98 -1.54 -5.81 -12.29
C LEU A 98 -3.02 -6.19 -12.46
N ARG A 99 -3.38 -6.55 -13.69
CA ARG A 99 -4.78 -6.83 -14.07
C ARG A 99 -5.44 -7.92 -13.22
N GLU A 100 -4.66 -8.92 -12.82
CA GLU A 100 -5.11 -10.07 -12.05
C GLU A 100 -5.24 -9.76 -10.56
N VAL A 101 -4.58 -8.72 -10.04
CA VAL A 101 -4.47 -8.46 -8.62
C VAL A 101 -5.60 -7.55 -8.13
N SER A 102 -6.34 -8.00 -7.13
CA SER A 102 -7.36 -7.18 -6.45
C SER A 102 -7.07 -6.94 -4.97
N PHE A 103 -6.14 -7.68 -4.41
CA PHE A 103 -5.64 -7.53 -3.06
C PHE A 103 -4.14 -7.84 -3.04
N CYS A 104 -3.33 -6.95 -2.47
CA CYS A 104 -1.91 -7.23 -2.34
C CYS A 104 -1.37 -6.89 -0.96
N VAL A 105 -0.39 -7.68 -0.56
CA VAL A 105 0.39 -7.52 0.66
C VAL A 105 1.85 -7.44 0.27
N VAL A 106 2.46 -6.28 0.48
CA VAL A 106 3.89 -6.08 0.28
C VAL A 106 4.53 -5.86 1.64
N TYR A 107 5.67 -6.50 1.86
CA TYR A 107 6.38 -6.34 3.11
C TYR A 107 7.87 -6.06 2.90
N SER A 108 8.45 -5.42 3.89
CA SER A 108 9.90 -5.16 4.01
C SER A 108 10.36 -5.57 5.39
N SER A 109 11.54 -6.18 5.47
CA SER A 109 12.19 -6.45 6.76
C SER A 109 13.01 -5.24 7.21
N LYS A 110 13.03 -5.01 8.51
CA LYS A 110 13.85 -4.00 9.14
C LYS A 110 14.38 -4.57 10.47
N ASN A 111 15.51 -4.05 10.97
CA ASN A 111 16.26 -4.55 12.15
C ASN A 111 15.44 -4.95 13.40
N LYS A 112 14.15 -4.60 13.48
CA LYS A 112 13.26 -4.88 14.61
C LYS A 112 11.94 -5.53 14.21
N GLY A 113 11.78 -5.96 12.95
CA GLY A 113 10.54 -6.60 12.52
C GLY A 113 10.21 -6.46 11.04
N LEU A 114 8.97 -6.72 10.72
CA LEU A 114 8.38 -6.70 9.40
C LEU A 114 7.39 -5.56 9.29
N LYS A 115 7.54 -4.73 8.27
CA LYS A 115 6.57 -3.70 7.89
C LYS A 115 5.74 -4.20 6.72
N TYR A 116 4.44 -3.97 6.78
CA TYR A 116 3.47 -4.38 5.78
C TYR A 116 2.78 -3.16 5.18
N SER A 117 2.61 -3.18 3.88
CA SER A 117 1.72 -2.31 3.13
C SER A 117 0.70 -3.17 2.39
N VAL A 118 -0.56 -2.85 2.58
CA VAL A 118 -1.69 -3.61 2.03
C VAL A 118 -2.53 -2.69 1.17
N ARG A 119 -2.94 -3.19 0.02
CA ARG A 119 -3.84 -2.49 -0.91
C ARG A 119 -4.98 -3.41 -1.32
N SER A 120 -6.13 -2.82 -1.54
CA SER A 120 -7.34 -3.54 -1.94
C SER A 120 -8.18 -2.72 -2.90
N ILE A 121 -8.75 -3.43 -3.87
CA ILE A 121 -9.84 -2.96 -4.73
C ILE A 121 -10.98 -3.98 -4.67
N ASN A 122 -12.11 -3.68 -5.31
CA ASN A 122 -13.26 -4.59 -5.39
C ASN A 122 -13.91 -4.94 -4.03
N GLY A 123 -13.84 -4.00 -3.08
CA GLY A 123 -14.67 -4.05 -1.88
C GLY A 123 -14.15 -4.89 -0.71
N LEU A 124 -12.97 -5.52 -0.80
CA LEU A 124 -12.34 -6.12 0.37
C LEU A 124 -11.79 -5.00 1.29
N ASP A 125 -12.04 -5.11 2.58
CA ASP A 125 -11.61 -4.13 3.58
C ASP A 125 -10.16 -4.42 4.02
N ALA A 126 -9.21 -3.70 3.43
CA ALA A 126 -7.79 -3.85 3.73
C ALA A 126 -7.48 -3.61 5.21
N GLY A 127 -8.08 -2.57 5.81
CA GLY A 127 -7.85 -2.22 7.22
C GLY A 127 -8.27 -3.33 8.16
N ARG A 128 -9.50 -3.84 7.99
CA ARG A 128 -10.05 -4.91 8.81
C ARG A 128 -9.30 -6.23 8.62
N ILE A 129 -9.00 -6.59 7.38
CA ILE A 129 -8.24 -7.81 7.07
C ILE A 129 -6.85 -7.73 7.71
N THR A 130 -6.13 -6.60 7.56
CA THR A 130 -4.80 -6.43 8.13
C THR A 130 -4.81 -6.50 9.65
N ALA A 131 -5.76 -5.82 10.31
CA ALA A 131 -5.88 -5.85 11.76
C ALA A 131 -6.08 -7.28 12.30
N LYS A 132 -6.89 -8.08 11.64
CA LYS A 132 -7.15 -9.47 12.04
C LYS A 132 -5.98 -10.40 11.71
N SER A 133 -5.36 -10.25 10.54
CA SER A 133 -4.25 -11.10 10.11
C SER A 133 -3.01 -10.96 10.98
N LEU A 134 -2.79 -9.77 11.56
CA LEU A 134 -1.65 -9.47 12.42
C LEU A 134 -1.99 -9.58 13.93
N ALA A 135 -3.24 -9.87 14.29
CA ALA A 135 -3.66 -10.00 15.68
C ALA A 135 -2.82 -11.05 16.43
N GLY A 136 -2.30 -10.67 17.59
CA GLY A 136 -1.44 -11.53 18.41
C GLY A 136 0.02 -11.64 17.96
N LEU A 137 0.36 -11.15 16.76
CA LEU A 137 1.72 -11.13 16.22
C LEU A 137 2.30 -9.72 16.19
N GLY A 138 1.45 -8.72 15.99
CA GLY A 138 1.85 -7.33 15.85
C GLY A 138 0.65 -6.40 15.83
N SER A 139 0.80 -5.27 15.15
CA SER A 139 -0.26 -4.28 14.98
C SER A 139 -0.49 -3.99 13.49
N GLY A 140 -1.74 -3.75 13.13
CA GLY A 140 -2.10 -3.38 11.79
C GLY A 140 -3.50 -2.80 11.70
N GLY A 141 -3.79 -2.13 10.60
CA GLY A 141 -5.08 -1.52 10.32
C GLY A 141 -4.96 -0.44 9.27
N GLY A 142 -6.06 0.24 9.01
CA GLY A 142 -6.12 1.29 7.99
C GLY A 142 -7.54 1.50 7.49
N HIS A 143 -7.62 1.96 6.24
CA HIS A 143 -8.87 2.20 5.55
C HIS A 143 -9.29 1.00 4.70
N GLN A 144 -10.47 1.09 4.11
CA GLN A 144 -11.02 0.02 3.28
C GLN A 144 -10.12 -0.36 2.09
N ILE A 145 -9.44 0.62 1.49
CA ILE A 145 -8.63 0.43 0.27
C ILE A 145 -7.14 0.33 0.53
N MET A 146 -6.67 0.76 1.70
CA MET A 146 -5.26 0.75 2.09
C MET A 146 -5.08 0.51 3.59
N ALA A 147 -4.05 -0.24 3.93
CA ALA A 147 -3.70 -0.52 5.30
C ALA A 147 -2.18 -0.68 5.46
N GLY A 148 -1.72 -0.61 6.68
CA GLY A 148 -0.36 -0.90 7.05
C GLY A 148 -0.28 -1.74 8.32
N GLY A 149 0.87 -2.32 8.57
CA GLY A 149 1.09 -3.09 9.77
C GLY A 149 2.56 -3.24 10.11
N PHE A 150 2.81 -3.60 11.35
CA PHE A 150 4.13 -3.89 11.86
C PHE A 150 4.09 -5.12 12.76
N VAL A 151 4.99 -6.06 12.51
CA VAL A 151 5.19 -7.25 13.33
C VAL A 151 6.61 -7.22 13.89
N PRO A 152 6.80 -7.06 15.21
CA PRO A 152 8.12 -7.10 15.81
C PRO A 152 8.72 -8.50 15.66
N PHE A 153 10.00 -8.56 15.32
CA PHE A 153 10.71 -9.80 15.16
C PHE A 153 12.15 -9.69 15.64
N THR A 154 12.55 -10.64 16.45
CA THR A 154 13.94 -10.89 16.83
C THR A 154 14.14 -12.39 16.87
N GLY A 155 14.89 -12.93 15.92
CA GLY A 155 15.07 -14.37 15.81
C GLY A 155 16.03 -14.77 14.69
N THR A 156 16.11 -16.05 14.42
CA THR A 156 16.92 -16.65 13.36
C THR A 156 16.22 -16.56 12.00
N ASP A 157 16.97 -16.73 10.91
CA ASP A 157 16.41 -16.74 9.54
C ASP A 157 15.31 -17.80 9.37
N SER A 158 15.46 -18.99 9.98
CA SER A 158 14.43 -20.02 9.94
C SER A 158 13.14 -19.57 10.64
N GLN A 159 13.23 -18.91 11.79
CA GLN A 159 12.08 -18.35 12.49
C GLN A 159 11.45 -17.20 11.71
N PHE A 160 12.25 -16.43 11.00
CA PHE A 160 11.77 -15.39 10.10
C PHE A 160 10.89 -15.96 8.99
N GLN A 161 11.35 -16.99 8.30
CA GLN A 161 10.58 -17.65 7.23
C GLN A 161 9.26 -18.22 7.77
N THR A 162 9.30 -18.89 8.91
CA THR A 162 8.09 -19.42 9.56
C THR A 162 7.10 -18.32 9.91
N LEU A 163 7.58 -17.18 10.41
CA LEU A 163 6.73 -16.02 10.73
C LEU A 163 6.08 -15.44 9.47
N VAL A 164 6.85 -15.25 8.40
CA VAL A 164 6.34 -14.75 7.12
C VAL A 164 5.26 -15.68 6.57
N GLU A 165 5.49 -17.00 6.62
CA GLU A 165 4.50 -17.99 6.19
C GLU A 165 3.22 -17.94 7.04
N THR A 166 3.37 -17.88 8.36
CA THR A 166 2.23 -17.77 9.27
C THR A 166 1.39 -16.53 8.96
N ILE A 167 2.03 -15.38 8.77
CA ILE A 167 1.34 -14.12 8.47
C ILE A 167 0.65 -14.21 7.11
N ARG A 168 1.31 -14.78 6.09
CA ARG A 168 0.71 -15.00 4.77
C ARG A 168 -0.56 -15.84 4.88
N GLU A 169 -0.51 -16.96 5.58
CA GLU A 169 -1.69 -17.82 5.75
C GLU A 169 -2.82 -17.12 6.50
N ASN A 170 -2.51 -16.31 7.52
CA ASN A 170 -3.51 -15.49 8.21
C ASN A 170 -4.20 -14.52 7.25
N PHE A 171 -3.44 -13.82 6.41
CA PHE A 171 -4.01 -12.94 5.39
C PHE A 171 -4.90 -13.70 4.40
N LEU A 172 -4.44 -14.84 3.89
CA LEU A 172 -5.21 -15.65 2.96
C LEU A 172 -6.54 -16.13 3.59
N GLN A 173 -6.49 -16.58 4.83
CA GLN A 173 -7.67 -17.00 5.57
C GLN A 173 -8.67 -15.84 5.74
N GLU A 174 -8.22 -14.66 6.17
CA GLU A 174 -9.10 -13.50 6.36
C GLU A 174 -9.68 -12.98 5.03
N VAL A 175 -8.90 -13.00 3.94
CA VAL A 175 -9.38 -12.67 2.60
C VAL A 175 -10.46 -13.65 2.15
N ARG A 176 -10.25 -14.97 2.31
CA ARG A 176 -11.24 -16.00 1.96
C ARG A 176 -12.53 -15.84 2.75
N LEU A 177 -12.44 -15.56 4.06
CA LEU A 177 -13.60 -15.27 4.91
C LEU A 177 -14.33 -14.01 4.46
N ALA A 178 -13.60 -12.95 4.12
CA ALA A 178 -14.19 -11.71 3.65
C ALA A 178 -14.91 -11.88 2.29
N LYS A 179 -14.33 -12.64 1.35
CA LYS A 179 -14.95 -12.98 0.07
C LYS A 179 -16.25 -13.79 0.28
N LYS A 180 -16.21 -14.82 1.12
CA LYS A 180 -17.39 -15.66 1.43
C LYS A 180 -18.55 -14.84 2.01
N ASN A 181 -18.24 -13.88 2.90
CA ASN A 181 -19.26 -13.04 3.53
C ASN A 181 -19.87 -11.99 2.57
N LYS A 182 -19.24 -11.72 1.44
CA LYS A 182 -19.69 -10.76 0.44
C LYS A 182 -20.25 -11.42 -0.83
N ASN A 183 -20.27 -12.76 -0.91
CA ASN A 183 -20.61 -13.51 -2.13
C ASN A 183 -19.74 -13.08 -3.35
N LEU A 184 -18.47 -12.78 -3.12
CA LEU A 184 -17.46 -12.38 -4.10
C LEU A 184 -16.60 -13.58 -4.54
#